data_edf39aa4f19af85cbdc71001cbf5c1a3
#
_entry.id   edf39aa4f19af85cbdc71001cbf5c1a3
#
_cell.length_a   1.000
_cell.length_b   1.000
_cell.length_c   1.000
_cell.angle_alpha   90.00
_cell.angle_beta   90.00
_cell.angle_gamma   90.00
#
_symmetry.space_group_name_H-M   'P 1'
#
loop_
_entity.id
_entity.type
_entity.pdbx_description
1 polymer ?
#
loop_
_entity_poly.entity_id
_entity_poly.type
_entity_poly.pdbx_seq_one_letter_code
_entity_poly.pdbx_strand_id
1 'polypeptide(L)'
;MQTAFSLLDSAVADANAAMADGNRLDPIQVKAIFYALCFGESAPSQRAADRFVDCFFITEQRTRSVTVELEDGSIIEREETYTATVPLSLAAAYENLAAKLGRTITDEDKENAAHIYTMIAGNANGSDGTGASGGTIQIDYGSGTGSTELDTSGFTNPAGKNADDRVQSAIHAYQEHWGYVWGTFGLVLTESLFEAKLAQYPDALAGNADFIRQTWVGGRTTDCVGLIKGYGWLDAETEEIVYNTNGMPDITANEMYHSATVSGPIDTIPETPGLAVWHDGHIGVYIGNGEVVEAMGTRYGVVKTKLEGARWTHWLKIPYISYD
;
A
#
# COMPACT_ATOMS: atom_id res chain seq x y z
N MET A 1 16.33 7.48 -5.73
CA MET A 1 15.27 6.69 -6.38
C MET A 1 15.74 6.00 -7.67
N GLN A 2 16.15 6.74 -8.69
CA GLN A 2 16.60 6.20 -9.98
C GLN A 2 17.78 5.21 -9.88
N THR A 3 18.72 5.43 -8.94
CA THR A 3 19.89 4.58 -8.75
C THR A 3 19.51 3.21 -8.14
N ALA A 4 18.58 3.15 -7.18
CA ALA A 4 18.13 1.90 -6.60
C ALA A 4 17.37 1.02 -7.61
N PHE A 5 16.55 1.62 -8.46
CA PHE A 5 15.85 0.89 -9.53
C PHE A 5 16.80 0.29 -10.54
N SER A 6 17.84 1.02 -10.98
CA SER A 6 18.80 0.48 -11.94
C SER A 6 19.63 -0.68 -11.36
N LEU A 7 19.93 -0.65 -10.07
CA LEU A 7 20.63 -1.76 -9.38
C LEU A 7 19.74 -3.01 -9.27
N LEU A 8 18.45 -2.82 -8.95
CA LEU A 8 17.49 -3.93 -8.92
C LEU A 8 17.22 -4.50 -10.32
N ASP A 9 17.12 -3.64 -11.35
CA ASP A 9 16.98 -4.09 -12.74
C ASP A 9 18.15 -4.95 -13.17
N SER A 10 19.40 -4.55 -12.83
CA SER A 10 20.59 -5.36 -13.09
C SER A 10 20.53 -6.70 -12.38
N ALA A 11 20.23 -6.71 -11.08
CA ALA A 11 20.17 -7.94 -10.29
C ALA A 11 19.08 -8.92 -10.79
N VAL A 12 17.91 -8.39 -11.17
CA VAL A 12 16.81 -9.19 -11.77
C VAL A 12 17.19 -9.71 -13.15
N ALA A 13 17.89 -8.92 -13.97
CA ALA A 13 18.35 -9.35 -15.29
C ALA A 13 19.37 -10.50 -15.16
N ASP A 14 20.30 -10.41 -14.23
CA ASP A 14 21.30 -11.46 -13.96
C ASP A 14 20.63 -12.74 -13.47
N ALA A 15 19.69 -12.63 -12.52
CA ALA A 15 18.88 -13.77 -12.05
C ALA A 15 18.08 -14.40 -13.19
N ASN A 16 17.43 -13.60 -14.02
CA ASN A 16 16.63 -14.07 -15.16
C ASN A 16 17.50 -14.75 -16.24
N ALA A 17 18.73 -14.31 -16.42
CA ALA A 17 19.67 -14.95 -17.35
C ALA A 17 20.07 -16.37 -16.89
N ALA A 18 20.07 -16.62 -15.58
CA ALA A 18 20.36 -17.93 -14.98
C ALA A 18 19.13 -18.84 -14.89
N MET A 19 17.91 -18.34 -15.11
CA MET A 19 16.69 -19.11 -14.94
C MET A 19 16.48 -20.14 -16.04
N ALA A 20 16.06 -21.34 -15.60
CA ALA A 20 15.73 -22.46 -16.47
C ALA A 20 14.31 -22.37 -17.06
N ASP A 21 14.08 -23.09 -18.15
CA ASP A 21 12.77 -23.39 -18.71
C ASP A 21 11.89 -22.16 -19.06
N GLY A 22 12.53 -21.04 -19.42
CA GLY A 22 11.82 -19.83 -19.78
C GLY A 22 11.18 -19.06 -18.60
N ASN A 23 11.38 -19.54 -17.37
CA ASN A 23 10.95 -18.82 -16.17
C ASN A 23 11.62 -17.45 -16.05
N ARG A 24 10.90 -16.50 -15.48
CA ARG A 24 11.44 -15.15 -15.25
C ARG A 24 10.84 -14.56 -13.97
N LEU A 25 11.63 -13.79 -13.24
CA LEU A 25 11.13 -12.85 -12.24
C LEU A 25 10.56 -11.63 -12.94
N ASP A 26 9.46 -11.13 -12.43
CA ASP A 26 8.92 -9.85 -12.84
C ASP A 26 9.72 -8.71 -12.16
N PRO A 27 10.47 -7.88 -12.92
CA PRO A 27 11.26 -6.81 -12.35
C PRO A 27 10.40 -5.75 -11.66
N ILE A 28 9.15 -5.55 -12.09
CA ILE A 28 8.22 -4.61 -11.46
C ILE A 28 7.80 -5.13 -10.10
N GLN A 29 7.50 -6.42 -9.99
CA GLN A 29 7.15 -7.05 -8.72
C GLN A 29 8.29 -6.98 -7.70
N VAL A 30 9.52 -7.25 -8.12
CA VAL A 30 10.70 -7.18 -7.24
C VAL A 30 10.93 -5.75 -6.75
N LYS A 31 10.82 -4.75 -7.64
CA LYS A 31 10.95 -3.33 -7.28
C LYS A 31 9.85 -2.89 -6.31
N ALA A 32 8.61 -3.27 -6.58
CA ALA A 32 7.48 -2.92 -5.73
C ALA A 32 7.66 -3.44 -4.30
N ILE A 33 8.10 -4.69 -4.15
CA ILE A 33 8.37 -5.30 -2.85
C ILE A 33 9.57 -4.62 -2.18
N PHE A 34 10.63 -4.31 -2.93
CA PHE A 34 11.77 -3.56 -2.39
C PHE A 34 11.34 -2.22 -1.82
N TYR A 35 10.50 -1.47 -2.55
CA TYR A 35 10.01 -0.18 -2.08
C TYR A 35 9.13 -0.30 -0.84
N ALA A 36 8.23 -1.27 -0.82
CA ALA A 36 7.36 -1.49 0.33
C ALA A 36 8.15 -1.82 1.61
N LEU A 37 9.24 -2.58 1.47
CA LEU A 37 9.96 -3.12 2.62
C LEU A 37 11.20 -2.30 3.03
N CYS A 38 11.84 -1.61 2.08
CA CYS A 38 13.17 -1.01 2.24
C CYS A 38 13.20 0.49 1.91
N PHE A 39 12.06 1.14 1.70
CA PHE A 39 12.00 2.58 1.39
C PHE A 39 12.51 3.40 2.59
N GLY A 40 13.44 4.33 2.32
CA GLY A 40 14.04 5.17 3.36
C GLY A 40 15.41 4.69 3.86
N GLU A 41 15.85 3.50 3.47
CA GLU A 41 17.25 3.10 3.67
C GLU A 41 18.15 3.87 2.70
N SER A 42 19.43 4.08 3.08
CA SER A 42 20.44 4.62 2.18
C SER A 42 20.49 3.80 0.88
N ALA A 43 20.72 4.45 -0.26
CA ALA A 43 20.75 3.79 -1.57
C ALA A 43 21.50 2.44 -1.49
N PRO A 44 20.86 1.33 -1.87
CA PRO A 44 21.47 0.02 -1.74
C PRO A 44 22.74 -0.05 -2.58
N SER A 45 23.73 -0.81 -2.13
CA SER A 45 24.84 -1.25 -2.99
C SER A 45 24.34 -2.32 -3.96
N GLN A 46 25.05 -2.56 -5.08
CA GLN A 46 24.73 -3.69 -5.98
C GLN A 46 24.60 -4.99 -5.20
N ARG A 47 25.54 -5.26 -4.30
CA ARG A 47 25.51 -6.48 -3.44
C ARG A 47 24.26 -6.57 -2.56
N ALA A 48 23.71 -5.45 -2.13
CA ALA A 48 22.46 -5.44 -1.37
C ALA A 48 21.25 -5.73 -2.27
N ALA A 49 21.23 -5.19 -3.49
CA ALA A 49 20.21 -5.49 -4.49
C ALA A 49 20.25 -6.98 -4.90
N ASP A 50 21.44 -7.52 -5.18
CA ASP A 50 21.61 -8.94 -5.50
C ASP A 50 21.06 -9.84 -4.39
N ARG A 51 21.45 -9.56 -3.14
CA ARG A 51 20.94 -10.31 -1.99
C ARG A 51 19.43 -10.19 -1.78
N PHE A 52 18.84 -9.08 -2.15
CA PHE A 52 17.39 -8.92 -2.09
C PHE A 52 16.74 -9.80 -3.15
N VAL A 53 17.24 -9.77 -4.37
CA VAL A 53 16.73 -10.58 -5.50
C VAL A 53 16.91 -12.07 -5.25
N ASP A 54 17.97 -12.50 -4.55
CA ASP A 54 18.20 -13.90 -4.14
C ASP A 54 17.04 -14.48 -3.30
N CYS A 55 16.20 -13.65 -2.70
CA CYS A 55 15.03 -14.11 -1.95
C CYS A 55 13.89 -14.62 -2.84
N PHE A 56 13.93 -14.38 -4.15
CA PHE A 56 12.83 -14.65 -5.08
C PHE A 56 13.01 -15.92 -5.89
N PHE A 57 14.14 -16.64 -5.76
CA PHE A 57 14.40 -17.86 -6.49
C PHE A 57 15.18 -18.87 -5.65
N ILE A 58 15.17 -20.11 -6.11
CA ILE A 58 16.02 -21.20 -5.59
C ILE A 58 16.76 -21.88 -6.73
N THR A 59 17.80 -22.62 -6.35
CA THR A 59 18.54 -23.50 -7.24
C THR A 59 18.30 -24.94 -6.83
N GLU A 60 17.83 -25.76 -7.77
CA GLU A 60 17.50 -27.17 -7.54
C GLU A 60 18.07 -28.08 -8.62
N GLN A 61 18.23 -29.37 -8.31
CA GLN A 61 18.62 -30.37 -9.30
C GLN A 61 17.37 -30.88 -10.03
N ARG A 62 17.41 -30.86 -11.36
CA ARG A 62 16.37 -31.41 -12.24
C ARG A 62 16.96 -32.43 -13.20
N THR A 63 16.13 -33.32 -13.68
CA THR A 63 16.50 -34.30 -14.70
C THR A 63 15.73 -34.00 -15.98
N ARG A 64 16.41 -34.07 -17.11
CA ARG A 64 15.81 -33.97 -18.44
C ARG A 64 16.27 -35.12 -19.33
N SER A 65 15.43 -35.56 -20.25
CA SER A 65 15.83 -36.44 -21.32
C SER A 65 16.53 -35.64 -22.43
N VAL A 66 17.70 -36.07 -22.81
CA VAL A 66 18.48 -35.49 -23.92
C VAL A 66 18.70 -36.55 -24.96
N THR A 67 18.50 -36.18 -26.23
CA THR A 67 18.77 -37.03 -27.38
C THR A 67 20.25 -36.90 -27.75
N VAL A 68 20.97 -37.99 -27.79
CA VAL A 68 22.39 -38.02 -28.14
C VAL A 68 22.58 -38.90 -29.39
N GLU A 69 23.19 -38.34 -30.42
CA GLU A 69 23.61 -39.07 -31.60
C GLU A 69 24.98 -39.68 -31.34
N LEU A 70 25.11 -41.00 -31.50
CA LEU A 70 26.38 -41.73 -31.34
C LEU A 70 27.19 -41.68 -32.64
N GLU A 71 28.49 -42.04 -32.57
CA GLU A 71 29.40 -42.02 -33.72
C GLU A 71 28.97 -42.94 -34.86
N ASP A 72 28.14 -43.97 -34.58
CA ASP A 72 27.58 -44.90 -35.54
C ASP A 72 26.28 -44.42 -36.20
N GLY A 73 25.82 -43.17 -35.89
CA GLY A 73 24.59 -42.56 -36.38
C GLY A 73 23.32 -43.01 -35.64
N SER A 74 23.43 -43.85 -34.63
CA SER A 74 22.29 -44.21 -33.79
C SER A 74 21.92 -43.10 -32.81
N ILE A 75 20.63 -42.95 -32.53
CA ILE A 75 20.07 -41.96 -31.63
C ILE A 75 19.63 -42.66 -30.34
N ILE A 76 20.13 -42.19 -29.20
CA ILE A 76 19.70 -42.70 -27.90
C ILE A 76 19.14 -41.55 -27.06
N GLU A 77 18.16 -41.84 -26.21
CA GLU A 77 17.75 -40.94 -25.13
C GLU A 77 18.52 -41.24 -23.85
N ARG A 78 19.05 -40.22 -23.24
CA ARG A 78 19.76 -40.31 -21.96
C ARG A 78 19.22 -39.29 -20.99
N GLU A 79 19.03 -39.66 -19.73
CA GLU A 79 18.75 -38.73 -18.65
C GLU A 79 20.01 -37.96 -18.27
N GLU A 80 19.85 -36.63 -18.19
CA GLU A 80 20.90 -35.72 -17.74
C GLU A 80 20.37 -34.91 -16.56
N THR A 81 21.13 -34.93 -15.45
CA THR A 81 20.86 -34.09 -14.30
C THR A 81 21.54 -32.75 -14.49
N TYR A 82 20.77 -31.67 -14.32
CA TYR A 82 21.25 -30.31 -14.43
C TYR A 82 20.78 -29.47 -13.26
N THR A 83 21.47 -28.38 -13.00
CA THR A 83 21.09 -27.40 -11.99
C THR A 83 20.14 -26.37 -12.62
N ALA A 84 18.94 -26.25 -12.07
CA ALA A 84 17.93 -25.32 -12.52
C ALA A 84 17.72 -24.19 -11.49
N THR A 85 17.78 -22.96 -11.93
CA THR A 85 17.32 -21.80 -11.15
C THR A 85 15.86 -21.55 -11.47
N VAL A 86 15.00 -21.52 -10.45
CA VAL A 86 13.56 -21.40 -10.62
C VAL A 86 12.98 -20.35 -9.66
N PRO A 87 12.00 -19.55 -10.10
CA PRO A 87 11.37 -18.57 -9.24
C PRO A 87 10.57 -19.25 -8.13
N LEU A 88 10.56 -18.63 -6.97
CA LEU A 88 9.70 -18.99 -5.85
C LEU A 88 8.30 -18.42 -6.03
N SER A 89 7.33 -19.02 -5.34
CA SER A 89 6.04 -18.37 -5.14
C SER A 89 6.23 -17.06 -4.34
N LEU A 90 5.32 -16.11 -4.52
CA LEU A 90 5.39 -14.84 -3.81
C LEU A 90 5.35 -15.03 -2.27
N ALA A 91 4.60 -16.02 -1.79
CA ALA A 91 4.55 -16.37 -0.38
C ALA A 91 5.93 -16.82 0.14
N ALA A 92 6.60 -17.73 -0.56
CA ALA A 92 7.94 -18.20 -0.19
C ALA A 92 8.99 -17.08 -0.29
N ALA A 93 8.87 -16.18 -1.26
CA ALA A 93 9.73 -15.00 -1.36
C ALA A 93 9.57 -14.08 -0.14
N TYR A 94 8.35 -13.86 0.34
CA TYR A 94 8.10 -13.08 1.56
C TYR A 94 8.66 -13.76 2.81
N GLU A 95 8.60 -15.10 2.93
CA GLU A 95 9.22 -15.84 4.02
C GLU A 95 10.75 -15.64 4.04
N ASN A 96 11.41 -15.75 2.88
CA ASN A 96 12.84 -15.50 2.74
C ASN A 96 13.21 -14.05 3.09
N LEU A 97 12.40 -13.08 2.65
CA LEU A 97 12.59 -11.67 2.96
C LEU A 97 12.42 -11.40 4.46
N ALA A 98 11.41 -12.00 5.11
CA ALA A 98 11.21 -11.87 6.54
C ALA A 98 12.44 -12.38 7.33
N ALA A 99 12.94 -13.56 6.97
CA ALA A 99 14.15 -14.12 7.56
C ALA A 99 15.38 -13.21 7.34
N LYS A 100 15.51 -12.63 6.14
CA LYS A 100 16.64 -11.78 5.78
C LYS A 100 16.61 -10.42 6.45
N LEU A 101 15.43 -9.81 6.55
CA LEU A 101 15.23 -8.51 7.18
C LEU A 101 15.14 -8.61 8.71
N GLY A 102 15.02 -9.84 9.26
CA GLY A 102 14.89 -10.06 10.69
C GLY A 102 13.59 -9.54 11.29
N ARG A 103 12.54 -9.40 10.46
CA ARG A 103 11.22 -8.91 10.88
C ARG A 103 10.08 -9.65 10.19
N THR A 104 8.91 -9.63 10.78
CA THR A 104 7.68 -10.12 10.15
C THR A 104 7.31 -9.23 8.96
N ILE A 105 6.92 -9.82 7.84
CA ILE A 105 6.28 -9.13 6.72
C ILE A 105 4.77 -9.18 6.97
N THR A 106 4.19 -8.04 7.25
CA THR A 106 2.77 -7.91 7.56
C THR A 106 1.90 -7.95 6.31
N ASP A 107 0.59 -8.12 6.46
CA ASP A 107 -0.33 -8.03 5.33
C ASP A 107 -0.35 -6.61 4.75
N GLU A 108 -0.19 -5.58 5.59
CA GLU A 108 0.02 -4.19 5.15
C GLU A 108 1.27 -4.04 4.25
N ASP A 109 2.41 -4.64 4.61
CA ASP A 109 3.61 -4.65 3.76
C ASP A 109 3.32 -5.26 2.37
N LYS A 110 2.55 -6.35 2.32
CA LYS A 110 2.18 -7.03 1.07
C LYS A 110 1.20 -6.19 0.25
N GLU A 111 0.25 -5.54 0.91
CA GLU A 111 -0.69 -4.62 0.27
C GLU A 111 0.04 -3.41 -0.30
N ASN A 112 0.94 -2.80 0.44
CA ASN A 112 1.80 -1.72 -0.03
C ASN A 112 2.63 -2.14 -1.26
N ALA A 113 3.22 -3.33 -1.24
CA ALA A 113 3.94 -3.86 -2.39
C ALA A 113 3.04 -4.04 -3.62
N ALA A 114 1.81 -4.52 -3.42
CA ALA A 114 0.85 -4.68 -4.51
C ALA A 114 0.38 -3.32 -5.07
N HIS A 115 0.21 -2.29 -4.23
CA HIS A 115 -0.07 -0.92 -4.67
C HIS A 115 1.08 -0.36 -5.51
N ILE A 116 2.32 -0.47 -5.02
CA ILE A 116 3.51 -0.01 -5.74
C ILE A 116 3.67 -0.75 -7.07
N TYR A 117 3.41 -2.06 -7.10
CA TYR A 117 3.42 -2.84 -8.34
C TYR A 117 2.50 -2.22 -9.39
N THR A 118 1.27 -1.93 -9.02
CA THR A 118 0.28 -1.33 -9.93
C THR A 118 0.76 0.03 -10.46
N MET A 119 1.38 0.83 -9.61
CA MET A 119 1.93 2.15 -9.97
C MET A 119 3.08 2.03 -10.98
N ILE A 120 4.04 1.14 -10.73
CA ILE A 120 5.21 0.97 -11.60
C ILE A 120 4.79 0.33 -12.93
N ALA A 121 3.93 -0.69 -12.90
CA ALA A 121 3.43 -1.39 -14.08
C ALA A 121 2.63 -0.46 -15.00
N GLY A 122 1.80 0.42 -14.43
CA GLY A 122 1.06 1.44 -15.18
C GLY A 122 1.97 2.42 -15.92
N ASN A 123 3.06 2.84 -15.30
CA ASN A 123 4.06 3.74 -15.93
C ASN A 123 4.88 3.06 -17.03
N ALA A 124 5.12 1.75 -16.93
CA ALA A 124 5.89 1.00 -17.94
C ALA A 124 5.12 0.80 -19.25
N ASN A 125 3.78 0.76 -19.21
CA ASN A 125 2.91 0.58 -20.37
C ASN A 125 2.52 1.89 -21.08
N GLY A 126 3.00 3.03 -20.62
CA GLY A 126 2.66 4.38 -21.13
C GLY A 126 3.33 4.79 -22.45
N SER A 127 4.02 3.91 -23.18
CA SER A 127 4.70 4.26 -24.44
C SER A 127 4.28 3.46 -25.67
N ASP A 128 3.16 2.72 -25.66
CA ASP A 128 2.65 2.15 -26.90
C ASP A 128 1.11 2.00 -26.85
N GLY A 129 0.48 2.77 -27.71
CA GLY A 129 -0.98 2.89 -27.78
C GLY A 129 -1.64 1.69 -28.41
N THR A 130 -2.00 0.69 -27.63
CA THR A 130 -3.13 -0.19 -27.94
C THR A 130 -3.59 -0.90 -26.63
N GLY A 131 -4.65 -0.41 -26.07
CA GLY A 131 -5.75 -1.10 -25.39
C GLY A 131 -5.48 -2.23 -24.40
N ALA A 132 -5.24 -1.91 -23.13
CA ALA A 132 -5.85 -2.58 -21.98
C ALA A 132 -5.74 -1.61 -20.79
N SER A 133 -6.88 -1.21 -20.24
CA SER A 133 -7.02 -0.23 -19.17
C SER A 133 -6.45 -0.80 -17.85
N GLY A 134 -5.16 -0.64 -17.63
CA GLY A 134 -4.51 -0.72 -16.34
C GLY A 134 -4.16 0.71 -15.92
N GLY A 135 -5.09 1.40 -15.24
CA GLY A 135 -4.90 2.77 -14.81
C GLY A 135 -3.71 2.87 -13.87
N THR A 136 -2.81 3.79 -14.17
CA THR A 136 -1.74 4.19 -13.25
C THR A 136 -2.39 4.87 -12.05
N ILE A 137 -2.21 4.34 -10.84
CA ILE A 137 -2.59 5.06 -9.63
C ILE A 137 -1.64 6.27 -9.54
N GLN A 138 -2.17 7.45 -9.81
CA GLN A 138 -1.46 8.70 -9.56
C GLN A 138 -1.61 9.05 -8.09
N ILE A 139 -0.52 9.07 -7.35
CA ILE A 139 -0.48 9.50 -5.96
C ILE A 139 -0.05 10.96 -5.90
N ASP A 140 -0.89 11.77 -5.30
CA ASP A 140 -0.58 13.15 -4.95
C ASP A 140 -0.42 13.21 -3.41
N TYR A 141 0.79 13.57 -2.98
CA TYR A 141 1.15 13.60 -1.56
C TYR A 141 0.78 14.90 -0.85
N GLY A 142 0.17 15.85 -1.55
CA GLY A 142 0.00 17.19 -1.01
C GLY A 142 1.32 17.96 -0.88
N SER A 143 1.26 19.13 -0.28
CA SER A 143 2.43 20.02 -0.08
C SER A 143 2.77 20.28 1.38
N GLY A 144 1.99 19.74 2.32
CA GLY A 144 2.18 19.91 3.76
C GLY A 144 3.38 19.15 4.30
N THR A 145 3.82 19.54 5.47
CA THR A 145 4.98 18.96 6.18
C THR A 145 4.59 18.26 7.48
N GLY A 146 3.31 17.88 7.63
CA GLY A 146 2.78 17.23 8.83
C GLY A 146 2.39 18.26 9.91
N SER A 147 1.39 19.09 9.65
CA SER A 147 0.85 20.04 10.62
C SER A 147 0.24 19.33 11.83
N THR A 148 0.24 20.04 12.97
CA THR A 148 -0.49 19.64 14.18
C THR A 148 -1.87 20.30 14.28
N GLU A 149 -2.16 21.25 13.41
CA GLU A 149 -3.41 22.02 13.42
C GLU A 149 -4.55 21.23 12.77
N LEU A 150 -5.77 21.50 13.22
CA LEU A 150 -7.01 21.14 12.54
C LEU A 150 -7.58 22.40 11.92
N ASP A 151 -8.16 22.30 10.74
CA ASP A 151 -8.87 23.41 10.09
C ASP A 151 -10.31 23.01 9.84
N THR A 152 -11.21 23.63 10.57
CA THR A 152 -12.67 23.48 10.42
C THR A 152 -13.33 24.70 9.79
N SER A 153 -12.54 25.69 9.35
CA SER A 153 -13.04 26.95 8.79
C SER A 153 -13.86 26.77 7.50
N GLY A 154 -13.61 25.67 6.76
CA GLY A 154 -14.37 25.31 5.57
C GLY A 154 -15.65 24.50 5.84
N PHE A 155 -15.98 24.19 7.10
CA PHE A 155 -17.14 23.38 7.43
C PHE A 155 -18.44 24.18 7.26
N THR A 156 -19.43 23.53 6.65
CA THR A 156 -20.75 24.12 6.40
C THR A 156 -21.72 23.90 7.56
N ASN A 157 -21.53 22.85 8.33
CA ASN A 157 -22.30 22.51 9.52
C ASN A 157 -21.43 21.91 10.63
N PRO A 158 -20.60 22.72 11.30
CA PRO A 158 -19.65 22.23 12.31
C PRO A 158 -20.28 21.44 13.46
N ALA A 159 -21.52 21.74 13.82
CA ALA A 159 -22.25 21.03 14.88
C ALA A 159 -22.77 19.64 14.44
N GLY A 160 -22.89 19.43 13.12
CA GLY A 160 -23.37 18.18 12.53
C GLY A 160 -22.21 17.27 12.07
N LYS A 161 -22.62 16.10 11.55
CA LYS A 161 -21.71 15.20 10.82
C LYS A 161 -22.32 14.94 9.45
N ASN A 162 -21.70 15.52 8.42
CA ASN A 162 -22.21 15.47 7.04
C ASN A 162 -21.11 15.11 6.04
N ALA A 163 -21.51 14.77 4.84
CA ALA A 163 -20.61 14.32 3.78
C ALA A 163 -19.65 15.43 3.31
N ASP A 164 -20.14 16.68 3.19
CA ASP A 164 -19.35 17.80 2.68
C ASP A 164 -18.23 18.17 3.64
N ASP A 165 -18.51 18.31 4.94
CA ASP A 165 -17.49 18.62 5.94
C ASP A 165 -16.51 17.46 6.12
N ARG A 166 -16.94 16.21 5.91
CA ARG A 166 -16.03 15.07 5.87
C ARG A 166 -15.04 15.16 4.70
N VAL A 167 -15.52 15.58 3.53
CA VAL A 167 -14.65 15.84 2.37
C VAL A 167 -13.62 16.91 2.71
N GLN A 168 -14.04 18.02 3.32
CA GLN A 168 -13.14 19.09 3.74
C GLN A 168 -12.08 18.56 4.74
N SER A 169 -12.49 17.79 5.73
CA SER A 169 -11.61 17.18 6.71
C SER A 169 -10.57 16.23 6.06
N ALA A 170 -11.00 15.41 5.11
CA ALA A 170 -10.11 14.52 4.37
C ALA A 170 -9.13 15.29 3.49
N ILE A 171 -9.60 16.33 2.78
CA ILE A 171 -8.75 17.19 1.95
C ILE A 171 -7.72 17.92 2.80
N HIS A 172 -8.09 18.41 3.98
CA HIS A 172 -7.15 19.02 4.91
C HIS A 172 -6.07 18.03 5.34
N ALA A 173 -6.45 16.82 5.76
CA ALA A 173 -5.50 15.77 6.14
C ALA A 173 -4.51 15.42 5.01
N TYR A 174 -4.97 15.39 3.76
CA TYR A 174 -4.14 15.19 2.59
C TYR A 174 -3.21 16.40 2.34
N GLN A 175 -3.73 17.62 2.37
CA GLN A 175 -2.96 18.85 2.11
C GLN A 175 -1.85 19.03 3.14
N GLU A 176 -2.11 18.69 4.41
CA GLU A 176 -1.14 18.74 5.50
C GLU A 176 -0.25 17.49 5.59
N HIS A 177 -0.46 16.51 4.70
CA HIS A 177 0.30 15.27 4.63
C HIS A 177 0.37 14.55 5.99
N TRP A 178 -0.81 14.25 6.57
CA TRP A 178 -0.86 13.47 7.80
C TRP A 178 -0.21 12.11 7.62
N GLY A 179 0.49 11.65 8.66
CA GLY A 179 1.14 10.34 8.63
C GLY A 179 0.14 9.19 8.78
N TYR A 180 0.61 7.99 8.42
CA TYR A 180 -0.12 6.76 8.70
C TYR A 180 0.49 6.01 9.87
N VAL A 181 -0.32 5.76 10.90
CA VAL A 181 0.01 4.89 12.03
C VAL A 181 -1.23 4.10 12.45
N TRP A 182 -1.13 2.79 12.44
CA TRP A 182 -2.22 1.90 12.80
C TRP A 182 -2.80 2.21 14.17
N GLY A 183 -4.13 2.32 14.25
CA GLY A 183 -4.86 2.63 15.47
C GLY A 183 -4.88 4.11 15.84
N THR A 184 -4.47 5.02 14.94
CA THR A 184 -4.62 6.48 15.12
C THR A 184 -5.77 7.02 14.26
N PHE A 185 -6.25 8.21 14.56
CA PHE A 185 -7.46 8.77 13.96
C PHE A 185 -7.42 10.32 13.88
N GLY A 186 -6.28 10.86 13.48
CA GLY A 186 -6.05 12.30 13.36
C GLY A 186 -5.41 12.92 14.60
N LEU A 187 -4.86 12.13 15.50
CA LEU A 187 -4.15 12.62 16.69
C LEU A 187 -2.74 13.08 16.34
N VAL A 188 -2.21 14.06 17.08
CA VAL A 188 -0.79 14.40 17.06
C VAL A 188 0.00 13.23 17.65
N LEU A 189 0.87 12.63 16.87
CA LEU A 189 1.68 11.50 17.30
C LEU A 189 2.86 11.99 18.15
N THR A 190 2.71 11.90 19.45
CA THR A 190 3.84 12.09 20.38
C THR A 190 4.61 10.78 20.52
N GLU A 191 5.88 10.84 20.99
CA GLU A 191 6.65 9.61 21.26
C GLU A 191 5.92 8.69 22.25
N SER A 192 5.29 9.27 23.28
CA SER A 192 4.54 8.48 24.27
C SER A 192 3.30 7.81 23.66
N LEU A 193 2.60 8.48 22.76
CA LEU A 193 1.47 7.88 22.03
C LEU A 193 1.96 6.77 21.09
N PHE A 194 3.07 7.00 20.39
CA PHE A 194 3.65 6.00 19.51
C PHE A 194 4.06 4.74 20.29
N GLU A 195 4.76 4.87 21.42
CA GLU A 195 5.12 3.73 22.27
C GLU A 195 3.89 2.98 22.77
N ALA A 196 2.82 3.69 23.13
CA ALA A 196 1.56 3.05 23.52
C ALA A 196 0.92 2.26 22.36
N LYS A 197 0.93 2.83 21.14
CA LYS A 197 0.43 2.15 19.94
C LYS A 197 1.31 0.95 19.54
N LEU A 198 2.62 1.08 19.63
CA LEU A 198 3.57 0.01 19.37
C LEU A 198 3.37 -1.17 20.34
N ALA A 199 3.10 -0.89 21.61
CA ALA A 199 2.77 -1.92 22.60
C ALA A 199 1.40 -2.57 22.34
N GLN A 200 0.43 -1.79 21.84
CA GLN A 200 -0.92 -2.26 21.53
C GLN A 200 -0.97 -3.10 20.23
N TYR A 201 -0.18 -2.72 19.21
CA TYR A 201 -0.20 -3.30 17.87
C TYR A 201 1.22 -3.66 17.37
N PRO A 202 1.96 -4.52 18.10
CA PRO A 202 3.36 -4.80 17.76
C PRO A 202 3.51 -5.40 16.36
N ASP A 203 2.59 -6.26 15.94
CA ASP A 203 2.65 -6.92 14.63
C ASP A 203 2.51 -5.92 13.47
N ALA A 204 1.70 -4.87 13.63
CA ALA A 204 1.50 -3.84 12.62
C ALA A 204 2.61 -2.78 12.61
N LEU A 205 3.21 -2.46 13.75
CA LEU A 205 4.06 -1.27 13.89
C LEU A 205 5.56 -1.54 14.06
N ALA A 206 5.95 -2.69 14.66
CA ALA A 206 7.36 -2.92 14.99
C ALA A 206 8.28 -2.90 13.76
N GLY A 207 7.82 -3.45 12.64
CA GLY A 207 8.58 -3.48 11.39
C GLY A 207 8.88 -2.12 10.78
N ASN A 208 8.10 -1.09 11.14
CA ASN A 208 8.23 0.28 10.65
C ASN A 208 8.56 1.30 11.75
N ALA A 209 8.90 0.85 12.96
CA ALA A 209 9.02 1.71 14.14
C ALA A 209 10.00 2.88 13.95
N ASP A 210 11.19 2.61 13.40
CA ASP A 210 12.20 3.66 13.18
C ASP A 210 11.75 4.66 12.12
N PHE A 211 11.10 4.20 11.05
CA PHE A 211 10.54 5.08 10.04
C PHE A 211 9.45 5.98 10.63
N ILE A 212 8.52 5.42 11.39
CA ILE A 212 7.44 6.18 12.04
C ILE A 212 8.01 7.26 12.96
N ARG A 213 9.02 6.93 13.78
CA ARG A 213 9.68 7.92 14.65
C ARG A 213 10.32 9.05 13.88
N GLN A 214 11.01 8.73 12.79
CA GLN A 214 11.74 9.74 12.00
C GLN A 214 10.81 10.59 11.14
N THR A 215 9.65 10.06 10.73
CA THR A 215 8.82 10.70 9.72
C THR A 215 7.53 11.28 10.30
N TRP A 216 6.87 10.54 11.20
CA TRP A 216 5.50 10.86 11.62
C TRP A 216 5.37 11.38 13.04
N VAL A 217 6.35 11.11 13.94
CA VAL A 217 6.32 11.68 15.30
C VAL A 217 6.46 13.21 15.23
N GLY A 218 5.55 13.90 15.91
CA GLY A 218 5.42 15.35 15.91
C GLY A 218 4.31 15.89 15.01
N GLY A 219 3.82 15.10 14.04
CA GLY A 219 2.69 15.44 13.17
C GLY A 219 1.41 14.71 13.53
N ARG A 220 0.31 15.02 12.81
CA ARG A 220 -0.93 14.25 12.93
C ARG A 220 -0.84 12.95 12.16
N THR A 221 -1.48 11.92 12.71
CA THR A 221 -1.49 10.57 12.11
C THR A 221 -2.88 9.94 12.18
N THR A 222 -3.17 9.10 11.19
CA THR A 222 -4.42 8.34 11.11
C THR A 222 -4.16 7.00 10.44
N ASP A 223 -5.01 5.99 10.67
CA ASP A 223 -5.11 4.84 9.77
C ASP A 223 -6.25 5.03 8.76
N CYS A 224 -6.50 4.04 7.89
CA CYS A 224 -7.47 4.17 6.81
C CYS A 224 -8.89 4.47 7.31
N VAL A 225 -9.38 3.73 8.29
CA VAL A 225 -10.71 3.97 8.87
C VAL A 225 -10.68 5.09 9.91
N GLY A 226 -9.53 5.33 10.52
CA GLY A 226 -9.29 6.44 11.43
C GLY A 226 -9.50 7.81 10.77
N LEU A 227 -9.19 7.95 9.48
CA LEU A 227 -9.46 9.15 8.71
C LEU A 227 -10.96 9.51 8.69
N ILE A 228 -11.82 8.51 8.68
CA ILE A 228 -13.27 8.67 8.72
C ILE A 228 -13.77 8.84 10.16
N LYS A 229 -13.31 7.96 11.07
CA LYS A 229 -13.71 8.01 12.48
C LYS A 229 -13.26 9.29 13.17
N GLY A 230 -12.05 9.77 12.85
CA GLY A 230 -11.54 11.03 13.37
C GLY A 230 -12.41 12.21 13.06
N TYR A 231 -12.94 12.31 11.83
CA TYR A 231 -13.97 13.31 11.50
C TYR A 231 -15.25 13.09 12.33
N GLY A 232 -15.71 11.85 12.47
CA GLY A 232 -16.88 11.53 13.29
C GLY A 232 -16.71 11.95 14.76
N TRP A 233 -15.52 11.86 15.30
CA TRP A 233 -15.18 12.20 16.67
C TRP A 233 -14.70 13.65 16.86
N LEU A 234 -14.56 14.41 15.78
CA LEU A 234 -14.12 15.79 15.84
C LEU A 234 -15.20 16.67 16.49
N ASP A 235 -14.82 17.41 17.51
CA ASP A 235 -15.55 18.56 18.01
C ASP A 235 -15.06 19.81 17.25
N ALA A 236 -15.90 20.35 16.40
CA ALA A 236 -15.53 21.47 15.54
C ALA A 236 -15.51 22.83 16.28
N GLU A 237 -16.08 22.92 17.48
CA GLU A 237 -16.05 24.13 18.30
C GLU A 237 -14.71 24.24 19.07
N THR A 238 -14.21 23.10 19.54
CA THR A 238 -12.94 23.03 20.28
C THR A 238 -11.74 22.61 19.40
N GLU A 239 -12.00 22.18 18.18
CA GLU A 239 -11.02 21.59 17.26
C GLU A 239 -10.26 20.40 17.89
N GLU A 240 -10.96 19.62 18.69
CA GLU A 240 -10.42 18.42 19.34
C GLU A 240 -11.09 17.15 18.80
N ILE A 241 -10.31 16.08 18.67
CA ILE A 241 -10.84 14.76 18.33
C ILE A 241 -11.02 13.98 19.62
N VAL A 242 -12.28 13.80 20.03
CA VAL A 242 -12.65 13.12 21.27
C VAL A 242 -13.13 11.72 20.96
N TYR A 243 -12.31 10.73 21.30
CA TYR A 243 -12.54 9.31 21.01
C TYR A 243 -13.94 8.84 21.39
N ASN A 244 -14.59 8.12 20.47
CA ASN A 244 -15.87 7.45 20.64
C ASN A 244 -17.04 8.40 21.01
N THR A 245 -17.06 9.59 20.41
CA THR A 245 -18.14 10.58 20.56
C THR A 245 -19.06 10.66 19.33
N ASN A 246 -20.07 11.51 19.38
CA ASN A 246 -20.96 11.85 18.26
C ASN A 246 -21.64 10.63 17.60
N GLY A 247 -21.74 9.50 18.30
CA GLY A 247 -22.37 8.27 17.79
C GLY A 247 -21.54 7.48 16.78
N MET A 248 -20.34 7.93 16.41
CA MET A 248 -19.43 7.19 15.54
C MET A 248 -18.75 6.08 16.37
N PRO A 249 -18.96 4.79 16.06
CA PRO A 249 -18.34 3.69 16.80
C PRO A 249 -16.88 3.51 16.41
N ASP A 250 -16.11 2.86 17.28
CA ASP A 250 -14.76 2.40 16.95
C ASP A 250 -14.82 1.02 16.29
N ILE A 251 -14.83 1.02 14.98
CA ILE A 251 -14.95 -0.17 14.12
C ILE A 251 -13.87 -0.18 13.04
N THR A 252 -13.60 -1.36 12.50
CA THR A 252 -12.66 -1.57 11.39
C THR A 252 -13.25 -1.10 10.06
N ALA A 253 -12.41 -1.00 9.02
CA ALA A 253 -12.85 -0.70 7.65
C ALA A 253 -13.88 -1.71 7.14
N ASN A 254 -13.71 -2.99 7.46
CA ASN A 254 -14.63 -4.05 7.06
C ASN A 254 -15.97 -3.95 7.81
N GLU A 255 -15.93 -3.72 9.11
CA GLU A 255 -17.16 -3.52 9.89
C GLU A 255 -17.92 -2.27 9.45
N MET A 256 -17.22 -1.19 9.08
CA MET A 256 -17.86 0.02 8.54
C MET A 256 -18.60 -0.28 7.22
N TYR A 257 -17.97 -1.02 6.30
CA TYR A 257 -18.61 -1.48 5.08
C TYR A 257 -19.83 -2.36 5.37
N HIS A 258 -19.70 -3.36 6.26
CA HIS A 258 -20.80 -4.28 6.59
C HIS A 258 -21.94 -3.63 7.36
N SER A 259 -21.72 -2.51 8.04
CA SER A 259 -22.75 -1.74 8.74
C SER A 259 -23.52 -0.77 7.83
N ALA A 260 -23.04 -0.54 6.61
CA ALA A 260 -23.66 0.37 5.66
C ALA A 260 -24.99 -0.18 5.13
N THR A 261 -26.03 0.66 5.14
CA THR A 261 -27.34 0.31 4.57
C THR A 261 -27.47 0.70 3.10
N VAL A 262 -26.57 1.56 2.61
CA VAL A 262 -26.52 2.02 1.22
C VAL A 262 -25.09 1.83 0.71
N SER A 263 -24.92 0.91 -0.22
CA SER A 263 -23.64 0.58 -0.85
C SER A 263 -23.87 -0.04 -2.23
N GLY A 264 -22.82 -0.13 -3.04
CA GLY A 264 -22.87 -0.81 -4.34
C GLY A 264 -21.48 -1.10 -4.88
N PRO A 265 -21.40 -1.90 -5.97
CA PRO A 265 -20.13 -2.14 -6.68
C PRO A 265 -19.52 -0.82 -7.14
N ILE A 266 -18.19 -0.75 -7.21
CA ILE A 266 -17.46 0.49 -7.46
C ILE A 266 -17.78 1.12 -8.82
N ASP A 267 -18.08 0.32 -9.83
CA ASP A 267 -18.48 0.76 -11.18
C ASP A 267 -19.84 1.47 -11.22
N THR A 268 -20.61 1.40 -10.12
CA THR A 268 -21.90 2.06 -9.95
C THR A 268 -21.84 3.29 -9.03
N ILE A 269 -20.64 3.73 -8.65
CA ILE A 269 -20.51 4.85 -7.72
C ILE A 269 -21.18 6.11 -8.28
N PRO A 270 -22.11 6.74 -7.53
CA PRO A 270 -22.68 8.01 -7.94
C PRO A 270 -21.67 9.15 -7.73
N GLU A 271 -21.79 10.23 -8.51
CA GLU A 271 -20.99 11.43 -8.32
C GLU A 271 -21.48 12.20 -7.08
N THR A 272 -21.20 11.62 -5.92
CA THR A 272 -21.59 12.15 -4.61
C THR A 272 -20.34 12.20 -3.73
N PRO A 273 -19.67 13.38 -3.61
CA PRO A 273 -18.55 13.54 -2.69
C PRO A 273 -18.95 13.16 -1.27
N GLY A 274 -18.01 12.63 -0.52
CA GLY A 274 -18.28 12.19 0.83
C GLY A 274 -18.73 10.73 0.94
N LEU A 275 -18.94 9.99 -0.15
CA LEU A 275 -19.03 8.54 -0.09
C LEU A 275 -17.70 7.93 0.37
N ALA A 276 -17.74 6.78 1.00
CA ALA A 276 -16.54 5.98 1.17
C ALA A 276 -16.37 5.01 0.01
N VAL A 277 -15.13 4.68 -0.32
CA VAL A 277 -14.75 3.60 -1.20
C VAL A 277 -14.00 2.54 -0.41
N TRP A 278 -14.25 1.28 -0.72
CA TRP A 278 -13.79 0.17 0.10
C TRP A 278 -13.31 -1.01 -0.75
N HIS A 279 -12.31 -1.70 -0.24
CA HIS A 279 -11.97 -3.09 -0.54
C HIS A 279 -11.64 -3.79 0.78
N ASP A 280 -11.54 -5.12 0.78
CA ASP A 280 -11.25 -5.88 2.00
C ASP A 280 -10.00 -5.34 2.71
N GLY A 281 -10.18 -4.97 3.97
CA GLY A 281 -9.13 -4.41 4.84
C GLY A 281 -8.86 -2.91 4.69
N HIS A 282 -9.43 -2.20 3.70
CA HIS A 282 -9.10 -0.79 3.45
C HIS A 282 -10.31 0.07 3.06
N ILE A 283 -10.23 1.37 3.37
CA ILE A 283 -11.31 2.33 3.08
C ILE A 283 -10.72 3.73 2.83
N GLY A 284 -11.34 4.47 1.92
CA GLY A 284 -10.98 5.85 1.57
C GLY A 284 -12.22 6.74 1.46
N VAL A 285 -11.99 8.03 1.26
CA VAL A 285 -13.02 9.06 1.10
C VAL A 285 -13.10 9.52 -0.36
N TYR A 286 -14.19 9.27 -1.04
CA TYR A 286 -14.44 9.80 -2.38
C TYR A 286 -14.71 11.31 -2.28
N ILE A 287 -13.91 12.11 -2.96
CA ILE A 287 -13.99 13.57 -2.92
C ILE A 287 -14.61 14.19 -4.18
N GLY A 288 -15.14 13.33 -5.08
CA GLY A 288 -15.70 13.74 -6.36
C GLY A 288 -14.68 13.70 -7.51
N ASN A 289 -15.19 13.84 -8.74
CA ASN A 289 -14.37 13.90 -9.96
C ASN A 289 -13.42 12.71 -10.16
N GLY A 290 -13.79 11.53 -9.67
CA GLY A 290 -12.95 10.34 -9.72
C GLY A 290 -11.71 10.42 -8.85
N GLU A 291 -11.71 11.21 -7.78
CA GLU A 291 -10.62 11.36 -6.82
C GLU A 291 -11.00 10.81 -5.44
N VAL A 292 -10.01 10.22 -4.78
CA VAL A 292 -10.12 9.63 -3.44
C VAL A 292 -9.02 10.18 -2.56
N VAL A 293 -9.34 10.53 -1.33
CA VAL A 293 -8.36 10.76 -0.27
C VAL A 293 -8.36 9.54 0.65
N GLU A 294 -7.19 8.99 0.89
CA GLU A 294 -7.01 7.78 1.69
C GLU A 294 -5.75 7.86 2.56
N ALA A 295 -5.80 7.29 3.75
CA ALA A 295 -4.60 7.00 4.50
C ALA A 295 -4.07 5.64 4.01
N MET A 296 -3.12 5.70 3.05
CA MET A 296 -2.75 4.58 2.21
C MET A 296 -1.88 3.55 2.92
N GLY A 297 -1.07 3.97 3.88
CA GLY A 297 -0.16 3.10 4.62
C GLY A 297 1.03 3.84 5.20
N THR A 298 1.78 3.16 6.06
CA THR A 298 2.85 3.77 6.88
C THR A 298 3.88 4.57 6.08
N ARG A 299 4.19 4.14 4.85
CA ARG A 299 5.18 4.79 3.98
C ARG A 299 4.64 5.97 3.18
N TYR A 300 3.32 6.14 3.13
CA TYR A 300 2.65 7.12 2.28
C TYR A 300 1.96 8.22 3.08
N GLY A 301 1.41 7.90 4.26
CA GLY A 301 0.53 8.81 4.98
C GLY A 301 -0.82 8.97 4.30
N VAL A 302 -1.42 10.14 4.45
CA VAL A 302 -2.66 10.52 3.77
C VAL A 302 -2.32 11.13 2.41
N VAL A 303 -2.90 10.55 1.37
CA VAL A 303 -2.64 10.89 -0.03
C VAL A 303 -3.93 11.04 -0.81
N LYS A 304 -3.83 11.67 -1.99
CA LYS A 304 -4.92 11.71 -2.96
C LYS A 304 -4.58 10.79 -4.14
N THR A 305 -5.55 9.97 -4.52
CA THR A 305 -5.42 8.98 -5.59
C THR A 305 -6.58 9.10 -6.58
N LYS A 306 -6.47 8.44 -7.73
CA LYS A 306 -7.57 8.31 -8.67
C LYS A 306 -8.40 7.07 -8.36
N LEU A 307 -9.71 7.19 -8.48
CA LEU A 307 -10.63 6.06 -8.37
C LEU A 307 -10.36 5.01 -9.45
N GLU A 308 -10.10 5.48 -10.67
CA GLU A 308 -9.79 4.63 -11.82
C GLU A 308 -8.41 3.96 -11.63
N GLY A 309 -8.34 2.66 -11.88
CA GLY A 309 -7.12 1.87 -11.74
C GLY A 309 -6.76 1.49 -10.30
N ALA A 310 -7.52 1.96 -9.31
CA ALA A 310 -7.37 1.55 -7.92
C ALA A 310 -8.08 0.20 -7.66
N ARG A 311 -7.82 -0.38 -6.48
CA ARG A 311 -8.34 -1.71 -6.09
C ARG A 311 -9.72 -1.65 -5.44
N TRP A 312 -10.41 -0.50 -5.47
CA TRP A 312 -11.72 -0.34 -4.88
C TRP A 312 -12.72 -1.32 -5.49
N THR A 313 -13.48 -1.99 -4.65
CA THR A 313 -14.49 -2.97 -5.06
C THR A 313 -15.91 -2.46 -4.86
N HIS A 314 -16.12 -1.63 -3.82
CA HIS A 314 -17.43 -1.10 -3.48
C HIS A 314 -17.34 0.35 -3.03
N TRP A 315 -18.48 1.03 -3.09
CA TRP A 315 -18.73 2.31 -2.45
C TRP A 315 -19.83 2.17 -1.40
N LEU A 316 -19.87 3.10 -0.44
CA LEU A 316 -20.88 3.10 0.61
C LEU A 316 -21.15 4.51 1.15
N LYS A 317 -22.39 4.74 1.64
CA LYS A 317 -22.69 5.83 2.56
C LYS A 317 -22.27 5.44 3.97
N ILE A 318 -21.50 6.29 4.62
CA ILE A 318 -21.09 6.06 6.02
C ILE A 318 -22.35 6.20 6.90
N PRO A 319 -22.70 5.19 7.72
CA PRO A 319 -23.97 5.14 8.44
C PRO A 319 -24.19 6.27 9.45
N TYR A 320 -23.13 6.94 9.87
CA TYR A 320 -23.12 7.87 11.01
C TYR A 320 -22.97 9.33 10.57
N ILE A 321 -23.08 9.62 9.28
CA ILE A 321 -23.03 10.98 8.73
C ILE A 321 -24.22 11.23 7.78
N SER A 322 -24.66 12.49 7.67
CA SER A 322 -25.71 12.92 6.74
C SER A 322 -25.15 13.10 5.32
N TYR A 323 -26.02 12.86 4.32
CA TYR A 323 -25.77 13.04 2.89
C TYR A 323 -26.88 13.91 2.25
N ASP A 324 -27.59 14.64 3.07
CA ASP A 324 -28.74 15.51 2.63
C ASP A 324 -28.23 16.90 2.30
#